data_844cef084f10d5be3f2cf9e3e34ab889
#
_entry.id   844cef084f10d5be3f2cf9e3e34ab889
#
_cell.length_a   1.000
_cell.length_b   1.000
_cell.length_c   1.000
_cell.angle_alpha   90.00
_cell.angle_beta   90.00
_cell.angle_gamma   90.00
#
_symmetry.space_group_name_H-M   'P 1'
#
loop_
_entity.id
_entity.type
_entity.pdbx_description
1 polymer ?
#
loop_
_entity_poly.entity_id
_entity_poly.type
_entity_poly.pdbx_seq_one_letter_code
_entity_poly.pdbx_strand_id
1 'polypeptide(L)'
;MKIKLDHNLSVHLKDTLEKFGHDVDTAFDEGLAGATDKELLHGASHEARILFTLDTDFLNLKIYPPRNHGGVVVFRPTRQGALAISNIVEAFIRSADLKKYRKRTAVVERTRIRIFR
;
A
#
# COMPACT_ATOMS: atom_id res chain seq x y z
N MET A 1 -0.31 12.99 1.93
CA MET A 1 -1.27 11.91 1.57
C MET A 1 -1.41 10.95 2.73
N LYS A 2 -2.50 10.25 2.80
CA LYS A 2 -2.77 9.27 3.85
C LYS A 2 -2.50 7.86 3.35
N ILE A 3 -1.75 7.09 4.12
CA ILE A 3 -1.32 5.73 3.77
C ILE A 3 -1.72 4.77 4.89
N LYS A 4 -2.13 3.56 4.53
CA LYS A 4 -2.31 2.43 5.44
C LYS A 4 -1.28 1.37 5.08
N LEU A 5 -0.49 0.93 6.05
CA LEU A 5 0.43 -0.19 5.87
C LEU A 5 -0.26 -1.50 6.26
N ASP A 6 -0.29 -2.45 5.36
CA ASP A 6 -0.74 -3.79 5.66
C ASP A 6 0.22 -4.47 6.65
N HIS A 7 -0.27 -5.45 7.39
CA HIS A 7 0.53 -6.15 8.40
C HIS A 7 1.72 -6.93 7.83
N ASN A 8 1.76 -7.18 6.52
CA ASN A 8 2.91 -7.82 5.87
C ASN A 8 4.06 -6.84 5.59
N LEU A 9 3.87 -5.55 5.84
CA LEU A 9 4.92 -4.53 5.77
C LEU A 9 5.39 -4.18 7.17
N SER A 10 6.70 -3.97 7.32
CA SER A 10 7.28 -3.61 8.62
C SER A 10 6.73 -2.28 9.13
N VAL A 11 6.40 -2.23 10.41
CA VAL A 11 5.97 -0.99 11.07
C VAL A 11 7.06 0.11 11.02
N HIS A 12 8.31 -0.27 10.83
CA HIS A 12 9.41 0.69 10.67
C HIS A 12 9.25 1.56 9.42
N LEU A 13 8.52 1.08 8.41
CA LEU A 13 8.22 1.87 7.23
C LEU A 13 7.35 3.09 7.55
N LYS A 14 6.58 3.05 8.61
CA LYS A 14 5.78 4.18 9.05
C LYS A 14 6.65 5.42 9.26
N ASP A 15 7.73 5.28 10.01
CA ASP A 15 8.64 6.41 10.29
C ASP A 15 9.27 6.94 9.00
N THR A 16 9.69 6.04 8.12
CA THR A 16 10.27 6.42 6.83
C THR A 16 9.29 7.23 5.99
N LEU A 17 8.06 6.75 5.86
CA LEU A 17 7.04 7.43 5.05
C LEU A 17 6.60 8.75 5.67
N GLU A 18 6.54 8.83 6.99
CA GLU A 18 6.22 10.08 7.69
C GLU A 18 7.28 11.15 7.45
N LYS A 19 8.54 10.77 7.30
CA LYS A 19 9.62 11.70 6.94
C LYS A 19 9.43 12.33 5.57
N PHE A 20 8.71 11.66 4.67
CA PHE A 20 8.35 12.20 3.37
C PHE A 20 7.05 13.00 3.40
N GLY A 21 6.50 13.27 4.57
CA GLY A 21 5.34 14.14 4.75
C GLY A 21 3.99 13.45 4.67
N HIS A 22 3.94 12.12 4.78
CA HIS A 22 2.70 11.36 4.71
C HIS A 22 2.15 11.04 6.09
N ASP A 23 0.83 10.97 6.19
CA ASP A 23 0.10 10.52 7.37
C ASP A 23 -0.07 8.99 7.25
N VAL A 24 0.57 8.24 8.12
CA VAL A 24 0.68 6.78 7.99
C VAL A 24 0.09 6.08 9.20
N ASP A 25 -0.86 5.19 8.96
CA ASP A 25 -1.33 4.24 9.96
C ASP A 25 -0.95 2.82 9.55
N THR A 26 -0.82 1.94 10.52
CA THR A 26 -0.60 0.51 10.27
C THR A 26 -1.84 -0.29 10.64
N ALA A 27 -1.97 -1.48 10.07
CA ALA A 27 -3.05 -2.39 10.44
C ALA A 27 -2.98 -2.78 11.94
N PHE A 28 -1.79 -2.79 12.51
CA PHE A 28 -1.61 -3.07 13.94
C PHE A 28 -2.11 -1.92 14.82
N ASP A 29 -1.82 -0.69 14.46
CA ASP A 29 -2.20 0.50 15.24
C ASP A 29 -3.71 0.62 15.39
N GLU A 30 -4.46 0.14 14.41
CA GLU A 30 -5.91 0.24 14.41
C GLU A 30 -6.60 -1.04 14.88
N GLY A 31 -5.85 -2.00 15.41
CA GLY A 31 -6.42 -3.26 15.85
C GLY A 31 -6.91 -4.15 14.70
N LEU A 32 -6.41 -3.93 13.49
CA LEU A 32 -6.79 -4.67 12.30
C LEU A 32 -5.90 -5.88 12.01
N ALA A 33 -4.97 -6.21 12.90
CA ALA A 33 -4.19 -7.43 12.79
C ALA A 33 -5.13 -8.64 12.84
N GLY A 34 -5.19 -9.44 11.78
CA GLY A 34 -6.15 -10.54 11.68
C GLY A 34 -7.44 -10.19 10.96
N ALA A 35 -7.60 -8.94 10.53
CA ALA A 35 -8.72 -8.56 9.68
C ALA A 35 -8.60 -9.24 8.30
N THR A 36 -9.74 -9.49 7.66
CA THR A 36 -9.75 -9.96 6.28
C THR A 36 -9.27 -8.86 5.34
N ASP A 37 -8.87 -9.25 4.13
CA ASP A 37 -8.45 -8.30 3.10
C ASP A 37 -9.55 -7.28 2.79
N LYS A 38 -10.80 -7.73 2.75
CA LYS A 38 -11.94 -6.84 2.51
C LYS A 38 -12.13 -5.84 3.64
N GLU A 39 -12.01 -6.27 4.89
CA GLU A 39 -12.13 -5.41 6.06
C GLU A 39 -11.01 -4.38 6.09
N LEU A 40 -9.78 -4.81 5.80
CA LEU A 40 -8.61 -3.93 5.77
C LEU A 40 -8.77 -2.85 4.69
N LEU A 41 -9.15 -3.25 3.50
CA LEU A 41 -9.32 -2.31 2.39
C LEU A 41 -10.50 -1.36 2.62
N HIS A 42 -11.59 -1.87 3.19
CA HIS A 42 -12.74 -1.04 3.54
C HIS A 42 -12.35 0.02 4.58
N GLY A 43 -11.63 -0.37 5.62
CA GLY A 43 -11.17 0.55 6.65
C GLY A 43 -10.24 1.63 6.11
N ALA A 44 -9.27 1.24 5.28
CA ALA A 44 -8.36 2.18 4.65
C ALA A 44 -9.12 3.18 3.76
N SER A 45 -10.05 2.68 2.97
CA SER A 45 -10.83 3.49 2.04
C SER A 45 -11.75 4.47 2.77
N HIS A 46 -12.33 4.05 3.89
CA HIS A 46 -13.17 4.91 4.72
C HIS A 46 -12.41 6.13 5.26
N GLU A 47 -11.11 5.96 5.49
CA GLU A 47 -10.24 7.03 5.96
C GLU A 47 -9.55 7.78 4.83
N ALA A 48 -9.87 7.49 3.59
CA ALA A 48 -9.22 8.04 2.40
C ALA A 48 -7.71 7.73 2.37
N ARG A 49 -7.33 6.55 2.84
CA ARG A 49 -5.95 6.08 2.84
C ARG A 49 -5.71 5.16 1.66
N ILE A 50 -4.52 5.28 1.08
CA ILE A 50 -4.03 4.33 0.07
C ILE A 50 -3.41 3.16 0.81
N LEU A 51 -3.82 1.95 0.48
CA LEU A 51 -3.28 0.74 1.10
C LEU A 51 -1.96 0.37 0.42
N PHE A 52 -0.91 0.20 1.21
CA PHE A 52 0.38 -0.36 0.77
C PHE A 52 0.46 -1.79 1.27
N THR A 53 0.75 -2.72 0.38
CA THR A 53 0.74 -4.15 0.71
C THR A 53 1.71 -4.95 -0.15
N LEU A 54 2.08 -6.14 0.30
CA LEU A 54 2.81 -7.13 -0.49
C LEU A 54 1.87 -8.19 -1.09
N ASP A 55 0.59 -8.17 -0.70
CA ASP A 55 -0.37 -9.21 -1.05
C ASP A 55 -0.89 -9.01 -2.47
N THR A 56 -0.53 -9.94 -3.35
CA THR A 56 -0.95 -9.90 -4.76
C THR A 56 -2.42 -10.23 -4.96
N ASP A 57 -3.13 -10.73 -3.96
CA ASP A 57 -4.57 -10.99 -4.06
C ASP A 57 -5.36 -9.71 -4.35
N PHE A 58 -4.85 -8.56 -3.90
CA PHE A 58 -5.48 -7.27 -4.21
C PHE A 58 -5.42 -6.89 -5.69
N LEU A 59 -4.63 -7.59 -6.50
CA LEU A 59 -4.58 -7.38 -7.94
C LEU A 59 -5.76 -8.04 -8.66
N ASN A 60 -6.60 -8.79 -7.95
CA ASN A 60 -7.81 -9.34 -8.53
C ASN A 60 -8.88 -8.25 -8.61
N LEU A 61 -8.97 -7.61 -9.77
CA LEU A 61 -9.84 -6.45 -9.97
C LEU A 61 -11.33 -6.81 -10.01
N LYS A 62 -11.69 -8.08 -10.16
CA LYS A 62 -13.07 -8.52 -10.07
C LYS A 62 -13.57 -8.51 -8.63
N ILE A 63 -12.70 -8.89 -7.70
CA ILE A 63 -12.99 -8.89 -6.26
C ILE A 63 -12.80 -7.50 -5.67
N TYR A 64 -11.75 -6.79 -6.09
CA TYR A 64 -11.39 -5.47 -5.58
C TYR A 64 -11.37 -4.44 -6.71
N PRO A 65 -12.52 -4.05 -7.27
CA PRO A 65 -12.54 -3.09 -8.37
C PRO A 65 -12.04 -1.71 -7.89
N PRO A 66 -11.14 -1.07 -8.64
CA PRO A 66 -10.52 0.20 -8.20
C PRO A 66 -11.51 1.31 -7.87
N ARG A 67 -12.66 1.33 -8.55
CA ARG A 67 -13.70 2.35 -8.28
C ARG A 67 -14.33 2.24 -6.90
N ASN A 68 -14.15 1.09 -6.21
CA ASN A 68 -14.79 0.82 -4.93
C ASN A 68 -13.86 1.00 -3.72
N HIS A 69 -12.64 1.45 -3.94
CA HIS A 69 -11.70 1.67 -2.84
C HIS A 69 -10.88 2.93 -3.04
N GLY A 70 -10.13 3.30 -2.01
CA GLY A 70 -9.35 4.55 -2.02
C GLY A 70 -8.01 4.49 -2.74
N GLY A 71 -7.57 3.30 -3.10
CA GLY A 71 -6.30 3.06 -3.77
C GLY A 71 -5.52 1.93 -3.11
N VAL A 72 -4.86 1.13 -3.93
CA VAL A 72 -4.00 0.02 -3.48
C VAL A 72 -2.71 0.05 -4.27
N VAL A 73 -1.59 -0.02 -3.57
CA VAL A 73 -0.27 -0.18 -4.18
C VAL A 73 0.32 -1.49 -3.67
N VAL A 74 0.50 -2.44 -4.58
CA VAL A 74 1.09 -3.74 -4.28
C VAL A 74 2.56 -3.70 -4.67
N PHE A 75 3.44 -3.98 -3.71
CA PHE A 75 4.89 -4.03 -3.96
C PHE A 75 5.33 -5.45 -4.23
N ARG A 76 6.09 -5.64 -5.30
CA ARG A 76 6.63 -6.94 -5.70
C ARG A 76 8.15 -6.86 -5.82
N PRO A 77 8.89 -6.91 -4.70
CA PRO A 77 10.34 -6.94 -4.74
C PRO A 77 10.83 -8.25 -5.36
N THR A 78 11.99 -8.22 -6.03
CA THR A 78 12.59 -9.42 -6.62
C THR A 78 13.18 -10.35 -5.56
N ARG A 79 13.48 -9.81 -4.38
CA ARG A 79 13.97 -10.57 -3.24
C ARG A 79 13.05 -10.36 -2.05
N GLN A 80 12.94 -11.39 -1.23
CA GLN A 80 12.27 -11.29 0.04
C GLN A 80 13.24 -10.80 1.11
N GLY A 81 12.71 -10.26 2.18
CA GLY A 81 13.49 -9.74 3.29
C GLY A 81 13.26 -8.26 3.51
N ALA A 82 13.48 -7.83 4.74
CA ALA A 82 13.13 -6.48 5.20
C ALA A 82 13.82 -5.39 4.40
N LEU A 83 15.09 -5.59 4.06
CA LEU A 83 15.86 -4.58 3.33
C LEU A 83 15.36 -4.40 1.89
N ALA A 84 15.10 -5.51 1.19
CA ALA A 84 14.58 -5.44 -0.18
C ALA A 84 13.22 -4.77 -0.23
N ILE A 85 12.35 -5.09 0.72
CA ILE A 85 11.02 -4.49 0.84
C ILE A 85 11.12 -3.01 1.15
N SER A 86 11.95 -2.63 2.13
CA SER A 86 12.16 -1.22 2.47
C SER A 86 12.71 -0.42 1.29
N ASN A 87 13.64 -1.01 0.54
CA ASN A 87 14.23 -0.32 -0.60
C ASN A 87 13.22 -0.04 -1.71
N ILE A 88 12.35 -1.01 -2.03
CA ILE A 88 11.36 -0.80 -3.10
C ILE A 88 10.31 0.23 -2.68
N VAL A 89 9.85 0.19 -1.43
CA VAL A 89 8.87 1.16 -0.91
C VAL A 89 9.48 2.56 -0.88
N GLU A 90 10.69 2.69 -0.38
CA GLU A 90 11.36 3.99 -0.28
C GLU A 90 11.67 4.57 -1.66
N ALA A 91 12.14 3.76 -2.59
CA ALA A 91 12.38 4.20 -3.95
C ALA A 91 11.09 4.70 -4.62
N PHE A 92 9.99 3.99 -4.40
CA PHE A 92 8.68 4.39 -4.92
C PHE A 92 8.25 5.75 -4.35
N ILE A 93 8.30 5.91 -3.03
CA ILE A 93 7.77 7.11 -2.39
C ILE A 93 8.57 8.37 -2.70
N ARG A 94 9.86 8.23 -3.00
CA ARG A 94 10.72 9.37 -3.34
C ARG A 94 10.28 10.11 -4.59
N SER A 95 9.68 9.41 -5.56
CA SER A 95 9.31 9.99 -6.85
C SER A 95 7.83 9.94 -7.14
N ALA A 96 7.03 9.23 -6.32
CA ALA A 96 5.63 9.04 -6.59
C ALA A 96 4.80 10.26 -6.20
N ASP A 97 3.88 10.65 -7.08
CA ASP A 97 2.79 11.53 -6.73
C ASP A 97 1.59 10.66 -6.36
N LEU A 98 1.35 10.49 -5.07
CA LEU A 98 0.31 9.58 -4.59
C LEU A 98 -1.10 9.97 -5.00
N LYS A 99 -1.32 11.21 -5.41
CA LYS A 99 -2.62 11.64 -5.93
C LYS A 99 -3.02 10.85 -7.17
N LYS A 100 -2.05 10.38 -7.95
CA LYS A 100 -2.30 9.57 -9.16
C LYS A 100 -2.78 8.17 -8.83
N TYR A 101 -2.62 7.73 -7.60
CA TYR A 101 -2.98 6.37 -7.17
C TYR A 101 -4.33 6.30 -6.46
N ARG A 102 -4.99 7.43 -6.27
CA ARG A 102 -6.32 7.44 -5.67
C ARG A 102 -7.30 6.68 -6.57
N LYS A 103 -8.05 5.76 -5.96
CA LYS A 103 -9.02 4.90 -6.66
C LYS A 103 -8.39 4.15 -7.83
N ARG A 104 -7.14 3.78 -7.68
CA ARG A 104 -6.39 2.97 -8.64
C ARG A 104 -5.78 1.78 -7.93
N THR A 105 -5.53 0.72 -8.68
CA THR A 105 -4.71 -0.39 -8.22
C THR A 105 -3.42 -0.37 -9.01
N ALA A 106 -2.30 -0.38 -8.32
CA ALA A 106 -0.98 -0.36 -8.94
C ALA A 106 -0.12 -1.49 -8.43
N VAL A 107 0.76 -1.98 -9.27
CA VAL A 107 1.81 -2.90 -8.86
C VAL A 107 3.16 -2.22 -9.11
N VAL A 108 3.99 -2.20 -8.07
CA VAL A 108 5.33 -1.61 -8.11
C VAL A 108 6.33 -2.75 -8.12
N GLU A 109 7.02 -2.89 -9.23
CA GLU A 109 8.12 -3.82 -9.41
C GLU A 109 9.44 -3.06 -9.45
N ARG A 110 10.55 -3.76 -9.35
CA ARG A 110 11.87 -3.11 -9.29
C ARG A 110 12.12 -2.14 -10.45
N THR A 111 11.69 -2.51 -11.64
CA THR A 111 12.01 -1.76 -12.87
C THR A 111 10.82 -1.05 -13.50
N ARG A 112 9.61 -1.25 -12.99
CA ARG A 112 8.43 -0.64 -13.57
C ARG A 112 7.27 -0.55 -12.59
N ILE A 113 6.36 0.36 -12.90
CA ILE A 113 5.09 0.53 -12.19
C ILE A 113 3.98 0.36 -13.20
N ARG A 114 2.99 -0.47 -12.87
CA ARG A 114 1.78 -0.62 -13.68
C ARG A 114 0.58 -0.16 -12.89
N ILE A 115 -0.24 0.69 -13.50
CA ILE A 115 -1.48 1.19 -12.90
C ILE A 115 -2.65 0.58 -13.65
N PHE A 116 -3.55 -0.07 -12.94
CA PHE A 116 -4.77 -0.66 -13.50
C PHE A 116 -5.93 0.33 -13.36
N ARG A 117 -6.73 0.41 -14.37
CA ARG A 117 -7.86 1.35 -14.41
C ARG A 117 -9.20 0.64 -14.48
#